data_f6d2691f85e5b631ddaa8398c877c55f
#
_entry.id   f6d2691f85e5b631ddaa8398c877c55f
#
_cell.length_a   1.000
_cell.length_b   1.000
_cell.length_c   1.000
_cell.angle_alpha   90.00
_cell.angle_beta   90.00
_cell.angle_gamma   90.00
#
_symmetry.space_group_name_H-M   'P 1'
#
loop_
_entity.id
_entity.type
_entity.pdbx_description
1 polymer ?
#
loop_
_entity_poly.entity_id
_entity_poly.type
_entity_poly.pdbx_seq_one_letter_code
_entity_poly.pdbx_strand_id
1 'polypeptide(L)'
;MELMLAVFNICGGIIGAVVGGMGGAVSEVSALPGEIVTAIEDVTIFQSIPLWLVSVLGSLIITVLSFILILTVYGRFFRLYLYTALAPIPLAAFAGEGTSAAGKAFLKSYTGVCMEGAVIVLSCLIYSAFLSSSTPAADTTLPAVTMVWQYVGQLVFNMLILTGLVKGADRIVKEMLGL
;
A
#
# COMPACT_ATOMS: atom_id res chain seq x y z
N MET A 1 0.37 26.93 14.71
CA MET A 1 0.82 25.62 15.15
C MET A 1 -0.34 24.73 15.57
N GLU A 2 -1.25 25.21 16.37
CA GLU A 2 -2.45 24.46 16.83
C GLU A 2 -3.32 23.93 15.70
N LEU A 3 -3.51 24.71 14.64
CA LEU A 3 -4.34 24.32 13.48
C LEU A 3 -3.76 23.15 12.71
N MET A 4 -2.41 23.08 12.58
CA MET A 4 -1.75 21.92 11.97
C MET A 4 -1.85 20.68 12.85
N LEU A 5 -1.72 20.84 14.16
CA LEU A 5 -1.92 19.74 15.12
C LEU A 5 -3.36 19.25 15.07
N ALA A 6 -4.34 20.14 14.96
CA ALA A 6 -5.73 19.76 14.82
C ALA A 6 -5.99 18.93 13.55
N VAL A 7 -5.46 19.37 12.40
CA VAL A 7 -5.57 18.60 11.13
C VAL A 7 -4.88 17.24 11.26
N PHE A 8 -3.70 17.20 11.85
CA PHE A 8 -2.97 15.95 12.06
C PHE A 8 -3.73 14.98 12.98
N ASN A 9 -4.30 15.49 14.08
CA ASN A 9 -5.10 14.68 15.01
C ASN A 9 -6.38 14.15 14.36
N ILE A 10 -7.08 14.95 13.56
CA ILE A 10 -8.26 14.50 12.81
C ILE A 10 -7.89 13.37 11.85
N CYS A 11 -6.83 13.55 11.06
CA CYS A 11 -6.35 12.52 10.13
C CYS A 11 -5.87 11.27 10.85
N GLY A 12 -5.16 11.42 11.97
CA GLY A 12 -4.74 10.31 12.85
C GLY A 12 -5.92 9.56 13.45
N GLY A 13 -6.96 10.28 13.85
CA GLY A 13 -8.21 9.69 14.34
C GLY A 13 -8.94 8.87 13.28
N ILE A 14 -9.01 9.37 12.04
CA ILE A 14 -9.58 8.63 10.91
C ILE A 14 -8.79 7.34 10.66
N ILE A 15 -7.46 7.43 10.60
CA ILE A 15 -6.59 6.26 10.42
C ILE A 15 -6.79 5.26 11.57
N GLY A 16 -6.83 5.73 12.82
CA GLY A 16 -7.06 4.89 14.00
C GLY A 16 -8.42 4.19 13.99
N ALA A 17 -9.48 4.89 13.58
CA ALA A 17 -10.82 4.31 13.46
C ALA A 17 -10.86 3.22 12.35
N VAL A 18 -10.19 3.47 11.23
CA VAL A 18 -10.11 2.52 10.11
C VAL A 18 -9.28 1.29 10.51
N VAL A 19 -8.11 1.47 11.14
CA VAL A 19 -7.25 0.37 11.63
C VAL A 19 -7.92 -0.41 12.76
N GLY A 20 -8.65 0.27 13.67
CA GLY A 20 -9.40 -0.38 14.73
C GLY A 20 -10.52 -1.29 14.22
N GLY A 21 -11.15 -0.93 13.09
CA GLY A 21 -12.09 -1.80 12.39
C GLY A 21 -11.46 -3.04 11.74
N MET A 22 -10.12 -3.03 11.54
CA MET A 22 -9.36 -4.13 10.92
C MET A 22 -8.91 -5.23 11.87
N GLY A 23 -9.13 -5.14 13.16
CA GLY A 23 -8.52 -5.93 14.23
C GLY A 23 -8.48 -7.47 14.11
N GLY A 24 -8.88 -8.02 12.98
CA GLY A 24 -8.86 -9.46 12.74
C GLY A 24 -8.30 -9.93 11.39
N ALA A 25 -8.13 -9.05 10.41
CA ALA A 25 -7.94 -9.50 9.03
C ALA A 25 -6.46 -9.68 8.57
N VAL A 26 -5.48 -9.28 9.38
CA VAL A 26 -4.07 -9.22 8.93
C VAL A 26 -3.24 -10.44 9.32
N SER A 27 -3.76 -11.34 10.14
CA SER A 27 -2.96 -12.41 10.77
C SER A 27 -2.87 -13.74 9.98
N GLU A 28 -3.61 -13.92 8.90
CA GLU A 28 -3.73 -15.26 8.27
C GLU A 28 -3.00 -15.47 6.92
N VAL A 29 -2.27 -14.50 6.39
CA VAL A 29 -1.68 -14.61 5.03
C VAL A 29 -0.26 -15.19 5.01
N SER A 30 0.21 -15.87 6.06
CA SER A 30 1.62 -16.25 6.18
C SER A 30 1.98 -17.71 5.91
N ALA A 31 1.05 -18.58 5.59
CA ALA A 31 1.36 -20.00 5.32
C ALA A 31 1.11 -20.36 3.85
N LEU A 32 2.09 -21.01 3.22
CA LEU A 32 1.89 -21.67 1.92
C LEU A 32 0.81 -22.74 2.07
N PRO A 33 -0.15 -22.85 1.14
CA PRO A 33 -1.11 -23.95 1.12
C PRO A 33 -0.37 -25.29 1.15
N GLY A 34 -0.79 -26.18 2.07
CA GLY A 34 -0.13 -27.49 2.25
C GLY A 34 -0.12 -28.36 0.99
N GLU A 35 -1.09 -28.17 0.09
CA GLU A 35 -1.19 -28.82 -1.20
C GLU A 35 -0.02 -28.48 -2.15
N ILE A 36 0.48 -27.23 -2.08
CA ILE A 36 1.65 -26.82 -2.86
C ILE A 36 2.93 -27.42 -2.29
N VAL A 37 3.02 -27.54 -0.97
CA VAL A 37 4.18 -28.14 -0.30
C VAL A 37 4.31 -29.62 -0.68
N THR A 38 3.23 -30.38 -0.61
CA THR A 38 3.22 -31.81 -1.00
C THR A 38 3.49 -32.01 -2.50
N ALA A 39 2.97 -31.14 -3.36
CA ALA A 39 3.23 -31.19 -4.80
C ALA A 39 4.70 -30.90 -5.16
N ILE A 40 5.41 -30.13 -4.33
CA ILE A 40 6.85 -29.83 -4.51
C ILE A 40 7.72 -30.99 -4.02
N GLU A 41 7.31 -31.71 -2.97
CA GLU A 41 8.05 -32.85 -2.42
C GLU A 41 8.12 -34.03 -3.39
N ASP A 42 7.11 -34.23 -4.23
CA ASP A 42 7.03 -35.35 -5.20
C ASP A 42 7.71 -35.03 -6.56
N VAL A 43 8.40 -33.89 -6.72
CA VAL A 43 8.98 -33.45 -7.99
C VAL A 43 10.31 -34.11 -8.29
N THR A 44 10.44 -34.70 -9.50
CA THR A 44 11.68 -35.30 -10.01
C THR A 44 12.75 -34.22 -10.30
N ILE A 45 14.04 -34.54 -10.15
CA ILE A 45 15.19 -33.62 -10.29
C ILE A 45 15.13 -32.74 -11.60
N PHE A 46 14.65 -33.30 -12.69
CA PHE A 46 14.53 -32.59 -13.97
C PHE A 46 13.42 -31.53 -13.99
N GLN A 47 12.38 -31.69 -13.18
CA GLN A 47 11.29 -30.72 -13.04
C GLN A 47 11.60 -29.65 -11.98
N SER A 48 12.62 -29.86 -11.17
CA SER A 48 13.06 -28.91 -10.13
C SER A 48 13.73 -27.66 -10.73
N ILE A 49 14.39 -27.78 -11.88
CA ILE A 49 15.08 -26.64 -12.53
C ILE A 49 14.10 -25.53 -12.95
N PRO A 50 13.03 -25.78 -13.73
CA PRO A 50 12.07 -24.75 -14.08
C PRO A 50 11.33 -24.23 -12.84
N LEU A 51 11.03 -25.06 -11.85
CA LEU A 51 10.39 -24.65 -10.61
C LEU A 51 11.26 -23.66 -9.84
N TRP A 52 12.56 -23.94 -9.71
CA TRP A 52 13.51 -23.02 -9.08
C TRP A 52 13.59 -21.68 -9.78
N LEU A 53 13.63 -21.68 -11.13
CA LEU A 53 13.70 -20.46 -11.93
C LEU A 53 12.44 -19.59 -11.75
N VAL A 54 11.26 -20.21 -11.75
CA VAL A 54 9.99 -19.50 -11.49
C VAL A 54 9.98 -18.89 -10.08
N SER A 55 10.41 -19.64 -9.07
CA SER A 55 10.47 -19.19 -7.68
C SER A 55 11.43 -18.00 -7.52
N VAL A 56 12.63 -18.05 -8.11
CA VAL A 56 13.61 -16.97 -8.06
C VAL A 56 13.09 -15.72 -8.76
N LEU A 57 12.51 -15.86 -9.96
CA LEU A 57 11.90 -14.73 -10.68
C LEU A 57 10.75 -14.11 -9.92
N GLY A 58 9.84 -14.93 -9.39
CA GLY A 58 8.71 -14.48 -8.59
C GLY A 58 9.15 -13.73 -7.33
N SER A 59 10.11 -14.29 -6.59
CA SER A 59 10.63 -13.66 -5.37
C SER A 59 11.31 -12.32 -5.68
N LEU A 60 12.03 -12.21 -6.79
CA LEU A 60 12.68 -10.97 -7.20
C LEU A 60 11.64 -9.88 -7.51
N ILE A 61 10.59 -10.22 -8.26
CA ILE A 61 9.52 -9.27 -8.59
C ILE A 61 8.80 -8.81 -7.31
N ILE A 62 8.43 -9.74 -6.42
CA ILE A 62 7.76 -9.43 -5.16
C ILE A 62 8.64 -8.53 -4.28
N THR A 63 9.95 -8.80 -4.21
CA THR A 63 10.90 -7.98 -3.45
C THR A 63 10.96 -6.55 -3.99
N VAL A 64 11.03 -6.37 -5.32
CA VAL A 64 11.04 -5.05 -5.94
C VAL A 64 9.74 -4.30 -5.66
N LEU A 65 8.58 -4.95 -5.80
CA LEU A 65 7.28 -4.34 -5.52
C LEU A 65 7.15 -3.94 -4.05
N SER A 66 7.59 -4.80 -3.12
CA SER A 66 7.63 -4.52 -1.70
C SER A 66 8.49 -3.29 -1.39
N PHE A 67 9.66 -3.18 -2.03
CA PHE A 67 10.54 -2.04 -1.87
C PHE A 67 9.89 -0.74 -2.39
N ILE A 68 9.19 -0.80 -3.51
CA ILE A 68 8.44 0.35 -4.05
C ILE A 68 7.34 0.79 -3.07
N LEU A 69 6.62 -0.15 -2.46
CA LEU A 69 5.60 0.15 -1.44
C LEU A 69 6.20 0.86 -0.23
N ILE A 70 7.30 0.31 0.31
CA ILE A 70 8.01 0.89 1.44
C ILE A 70 8.45 2.32 1.11
N LEU A 71 9.12 2.54 -0.04
CA LEU A 71 9.56 3.87 -0.46
C LEU A 71 8.39 4.86 -0.63
N THR A 72 7.26 4.40 -1.13
CA THR A 72 6.06 5.25 -1.29
C THR A 72 5.53 5.72 0.07
N VAL A 73 5.44 4.82 1.04
CA VAL A 73 4.97 5.15 2.39
C VAL A 73 5.96 6.06 3.12
N TYR A 74 7.26 5.74 3.08
CA TYR A 74 8.30 6.58 3.70
C TYR A 74 8.39 7.95 3.03
N GLY A 75 8.31 8.02 1.71
CA GLY A 75 8.30 9.27 0.96
C GLY A 75 7.20 10.23 1.39
N ARG A 76 6.04 9.70 1.79
CA ARG A 76 4.95 10.48 2.38
C ARG A 76 5.34 11.09 3.74
N PHE A 77 5.98 10.32 4.62
CA PHE A 77 6.45 10.84 5.91
C PHE A 77 7.46 11.98 5.72
N PHE A 78 8.40 11.84 4.78
CA PHE A 78 9.35 12.91 4.46
C PHE A 78 8.63 14.16 3.95
N ARG A 79 7.62 14.03 3.10
CA ARG A 79 6.80 15.17 2.67
C ARG A 79 6.12 15.85 3.86
N LEU A 80 5.53 15.09 4.77
CA LEU A 80 4.88 15.62 5.96
C LEU A 80 5.87 16.42 6.83
N TYR A 81 7.07 15.90 7.05
CA TYR A 81 8.13 16.60 7.80
C TYR A 81 8.55 17.90 7.12
N LEU A 82 8.71 17.88 5.78
CA LEU A 82 9.04 19.09 5.02
C LEU A 82 7.94 20.16 5.12
N TYR A 83 6.68 19.76 4.96
CA TYR A 83 5.55 20.70 5.14
C TYR A 83 5.51 21.27 6.55
N THR A 84 5.77 20.47 7.56
CA THR A 84 5.80 20.93 8.96
C THR A 84 6.96 21.89 9.22
N ALA A 85 8.14 21.61 8.69
CA ALA A 85 9.31 22.49 8.83
C ALA A 85 9.15 23.83 8.12
N LEU A 86 8.50 23.85 6.94
CA LEU A 86 8.24 25.06 6.15
C LEU A 86 6.98 25.82 6.58
N ALA A 87 6.15 25.24 7.41
CA ALA A 87 4.85 25.79 7.84
C ALA A 87 4.89 27.22 8.38
N PRO A 88 5.90 27.68 9.14
CA PRO A 88 5.92 29.04 9.68
C PRO A 88 5.84 30.13 8.59
N ILE A 89 6.43 29.89 7.42
CA ILE A 89 6.49 30.87 6.32
C ILE A 89 5.09 31.14 5.74
N PRO A 90 4.35 30.14 5.21
CA PRO A 90 3.02 30.39 4.65
C PRO A 90 1.97 30.68 5.73
N LEU A 91 2.17 30.25 6.99
CA LEU A 91 1.25 30.63 8.07
C LEU A 91 1.39 32.09 8.46
N ALA A 92 2.60 32.68 8.40
CA ALA A 92 2.78 34.12 8.57
C ALA A 92 2.05 34.93 7.49
N ALA A 93 1.85 34.38 6.30
CA ALA A 93 1.11 35.03 5.22
C ALA A 93 -0.40 35.21 5.53
N PHE A 94 -0.96 34.54 6.51
CA PHE A 94 -2.34 34.80 6.96
C PHE A 94 -2.52 36.18 7.61
N ALA A 95 -1.46 36.76 8.16
CA ALA A 95 -1.51 38.06 8.80
C ALA A 95 -1.62 39.24 7.80
N GLY A 96 -1.35 39.01 6.50
CA GLY A 96 -1.41 40.03 5.44
C GLY A 96 -2.68 39.94 4.63
N GLU A 97 -3.37 41.05 4.42
CA GLU A 97 -4.65 41.07 3.67
C GLU A 97 -4.48 40.60 2.20
N GLY A 98 -3.32 40.78 1.57
CA GLY A 98 -3.05 40.36 0.19
C GLY A 98 -2.47 38.95 0.05
N THR A 99 -1.92 38.39 1.11
CA THR A 99 -1.17 37.12 1.08
C THR A 99 -1.92 35.91 1.69
N SER A 100 -3.13 36.13 2.21
CA SER A 100 -3.96 35.10 2.84
C SER A 100 -4.28 33.92 1.91
N ALA A 101 -4.31 34.13 0.60
CA ALA A 101 -4.52 33.09 -0.40
C ALA A 101 -3.39 32.04 -0.39
N ALA A 102 -2.13 32.45 -0.19
CA ALA A 102 -0.99 31.54 -0.10
C ALA A 102 -1.07 30.66 1.15
N GLY A 103 -1.48 31.23 2.29
CA GLY A 103 -1.71 30.47 3.52
C GLY A 103 -2.81 29.42 3.37
N LYS A 104 -3.94 29.77 2.71
CA LYS A 104 -5.04 28.83 2.42
C LYS A 104 -4.59 27.70 1.48
N ALA A 105 -3.84 28.02 0.43
CA ALA A 105 -3.30 27.01 -0.49
C ALA A 105 -2.34 26.03 0.22
N PHE A 106 -1.47 26.56 1.08
CA PHE A 106 -0.59 25.72 1.89
C PHE A 106 -1.37 24.76 2.81
N LEU A 107 -2.38 25.29 3.52
CA LEU A 107 -3.20 24.48 4.43
C LEU A 107 -3.93 23.36 3.67
N LYS A 108 -4.45 23.67 2.49
CA LYS A 108 -5.10 22.72 1.60
C LYS A 108 -4.14 21.61 1.16
N SER A 109 -2.91 21.97 0.77
CA SER A 109 -1.86 21.01 0.40
C SER A 109 -1.42 20.15 1.59
N TYR A 110 -1.28 20.74 2.77
CA TYR A 110 -0.94 20.01 4.00
C TYR A 110 -2.02 19.00 4.37
N THR A 111 -3.29 19.41 4.33
CA THR A 111 -4.43 18.50 4.53
C THR A 111 -4.41 17.36 3.51
N GLY A 112 -4.05 17.63 2.26
CA GLY A 112 -3.88 16.63 1.21
C GLY A 112 -2.88 15.55 1.60
N VAL A 113 -1.70 15.92 2.06
CA VAL A 113 -0.67 14.96 2.47
C VAL A 113 -1.11 14.14 3.70
N CYS A 114 -1.85 14.74 4.62
CA CYS A 114 -2.43 14.01 5.75
C CYS A 114 -3.49 12.99 5.29
N MET A 115 -4.41 13.41 4.40
CA MET A 115 -5.48 12.55 3.87
C MET A 115 -4.94 11.40 3.00
N GLU A 116 -3.81 11.59 2.31
CA GLU A 116 -3.14 10.52 1.55
C GLU A 116 -2.93 9.26 2.40
N GLY A 117 -2.61 9.42 3.69
CA GLY A 117 -2.47 8.29 4.61
C GLY A 117 -3.76 7.54 4.87
N ALA A 118 -4.86 8.25 5.02
CA ALA A 118 -6.16 7.62 5.20
C ALA A 118 -6.57 6.83 3.94
N VAL A 119 -6.29 7.37 2.76
CA VAL A 119 -6.55 6.68 1.48
C VAL A 119 -5.68 5.45 1.31
N ILE A 120 -4.40 5.47 1.72
CA ILE A 120 -3.52 4.30 1.70
C ILE A 120 -4.06 3.19 2.61
N VAL A 121 -4.47 3.52 3.83
CA VAL A 121 -5.05 2.55 4.77
C VAL A 121 -6.36 1.98 4.22
N LEU A 122 -7.22 2.83 3.65
CA LEU A 122 -8.46 2.39 3.00
C LEU A 122 -8.17 1.44 1.82
N SER A 123 -7.15 1.75 1.01
CA SER A 123 -6.71 0.89 -0.09
C SER A 123 -6.26 -0.49 0.39
N CYS A 124 -5.52 -0.54 1.51
CA CYS A 124 -5.13 -1.81 2.13
C CYS A 124 -6.34 -2.61 2.64
N LEU A 125 -7.37 -1.93 3.17
CA LEU A 125 -8.62 -2.57 3.59
C LEU A 125 -9.38 -3.19 2.42
N ILE A 126 -9.57 -2.42 1.37
CA ILE A 126 -10.25 -2.89 0.15
C ILE A 126 -9.47 -4.08 -0.43
N TYR A 127 -8.15 -3.99 -0.45
CA TYR A 127 -7.29 -5.07 -0.91
C TYR A 127 -7.43 -6.33 -0.05
N SER A 128 -7.43 -6.21 1.28
CA SER A 128 -7.59 -7.37 2.18
C SER A 128 -8.96 -8.04 2.02
N ALA A 129 -10.03 -7.25 1.85
CA ALA A 129 -11.36 -7.75 1.58
C ALA A 129 -11.44 -8.47 0.22
N PHE A 130 -10.77 -7.92 -0.80
CA PHE A 130 -10.67 -8.54 -2.12
C PHE A 130 -9.90 -9.86 -2.05
N LEU A 131 -8.81 -9.92 -1.31
CA LEU A 131 -7.99 -11.13 -1.16
C LEU A 131 -8.76 -12.25 -0.45
N SER A 132 -9.56 -11.91 0.57
CA SER A 132 -10.40 -12.87 1.29
C SER A 132 -11.47 -13.51 0.41
N SER A 133 -11.93 -12.81 -0.64
CA SER A 133 -12.91 -13.33 -1.60
C SER A 133 -12.26 -14.09 -2.78
N SER A 134 -10.96 -13.93 -2.99
CA SER A 134 -10.19 -14.48 -4.12
C SER A 134 -9.04 -15.35 -3.62
N THR A 135 -9.32 -16.35 -2.79
CA THR A 135 -8.29 -17.35 -2.42
C THR A 135 -7.83 -18.06 -3.69
N PRO A 136 -6.52 -18.07 -3.98
CA PRO A 136 -6.00 -18.85 -5.11
C PRO A 136 -6.29 -20.32 -4.85
N ALA A 137 -7.24 -20.89 -5.55
CA ALA A 137 -7.48 -22.32 -5.56
C ALA A 137 -6.30 -22.97 -6.30
N ALA A 138 -5.48 -23.72 -5.59
CA ALA A 138 -4.49 -24.58 -6.21
C ALA A 138 -5.22 -25.71 -6.93
N ASP A 139 -5.16 -25.72 -8.25
CA ASP A 139 -5.80 -26.75 -9.06
C ASP A 139 -4.88 -28.00 -9.05
N THR A 140 -5.19 -28.96 -8.16
CA THR A 140 -4.41 -30.19 -7.93
C THR A 140 -4.37 -31.13 -9.14
N THR A 141 -5.11 -30.83 -10.21
CA THR A 141 -5.13 -31.62 -11.44
C THR A 141 -3.99 -31.26 -12.41
N LEU A 142 -3.28 -30.17 -12.16
CA LEU A 142 -2.23 -29.65 -13.04
C LEU A 142 -0.85 -30.15 -12.63
N PRO A 143 0.13 -30.24 -13.58
CA PRO A 143 1.52 -30.52 -13.24
C PRO A 143 2.07 -29.51 -12.22
N ALA A 144 2.90 -29.97 -11.28
CA ALA A 144 3.44 -29.16 -10.18
C ALA A 144 4.06 -27.82 -10.64
N VAL A 145 4.77 -27.82 -11.78
CA VAL A 145 5.39 -26.61 -12.35
C VAL A 145 4.33 -25.59 -12.76
N THR A 146 3.23 -26.04 -13.40
CA THR A 146 2.14 -25.14 -13.83
C THR A 146 1.38 -24.57 -12.64
N MET A 147 1.14 -25.40 -11.62
CA MET A 147 0.47 -24.98 -10.37
C MET A 147 1.27 -23.88 -9.66
N VAL A 148 2.57 -24.07 -9.50
CA VAL A 148 3.45 -23.07 -8.88
C VAL A 148 3.53 -21.80 -9.71
N TRP A 149 3.63 -21.91 -11.04
CA TRP A 149 3.61 -20.76 -11.94
C TRP A 149 2.34 -19.94 -11.80
N GLN A 150 1.19 -20.57 -11.76
CA GLN A 150 -0.12 -19.93 -11.61
C GLN A 150 -0.24 -19.25 -10.25
N TYR A 151 0.19 -19.92 -9.18
CA TYR A 151 0.17 -19.36 -7.83
C TYR A 151 1.09 -18.14 -7.69
N VAL A 152 2.34 -18.24 -8.14
CA VAL A 152 3.29 -17.12 -8.14
C VAL A 152 2.79 -15.96 -9.01
N GLY A 153 2.23 -16.26 -10.18
CA GLY A 153 1.64 -15.25 -11.06
C GLY A 153 0.50 -14.49 -10.38
N GLN A 154 -0.37 -15.20 -9.65
CA GLN A 154 -1.48 -14.58 -8.93
C GLN A 154 -1.00 -13.75 -7.73
N LEU A 155 0.03 -14.19 -7.01
CA LEU A 155 0.65 -13.39 -5.96
C LEU A 155 1.26 -12.10 -6.49
N VAL A 156 2.01 -12.18 -7.59
CA VAL A 156 2.60 -11.02 -8.26
C VAL A 156 1.51 -10.05 -8.74
N PHE A 157 0.44 -10.58 -9.34
CA PHE A 157 -0.69 -9.76 -9.78
C PHE A 157 -1.37 -9.03 -8.63
N ASN A 158 -1.62 -9.73 -7.52
CA ASN A 158 -2.19 -9.13 -6.31
C ASN A 158 -1.30 -8.04 -5.74
N MET A 159 0.01 -8.25 -5.69
CA MET A 159 0.97 -7.25 -5.24
C MET A 159 1.04 -6.02 -6.18
N LEU A 160 0.87 -6.22 -7.49
CA LEU A 160 0.79 -5.13 -8.46
C LEU A 160 -0.46 -4.28 -8.22
N ILE A 161 -1.61 -4.90 -7.97
CA ILE A 161 -2.86 -4.17 -7.65
C ILE A 161 -2.64 -3.31 -6.40
N LEU A 162 -2.12 -3.89 -5.32
CA LEU A 162 -1.86 -3.16 -4.08
C LEU A 162 -0.91 -1.99 -4.29
N THR A 163 0.19 -2.22 -5.00
CA THR A 163 1.18 -1.19 -5.32
C THR A 163 0.57 -0.06 -6.16
N GLY A 164 -0.28 -0.41 -7.12
CA GLY A 164 -1.02 0.54 -7.96
C GLY A 164 -1.99 1.40 -7.15
N LEU A 165 -2.76 0.79 -6.24
CA LEU A 165 -3.68 1.49 -5.35
C LEU A 165 -2.94 2.46 -4.42
N VAL A 166 -1.89 2.01 -3.77
CA VAL A 166 -1.08 2.84 -2.87
C VAL A 166 -0.43 4.01 -3.60
N LYS A 167 0.13 3.78 -4.79
CA LYS A 167 0.68 4.85 -5.63
C LYS A 167 -0.39 5.82 -6.15
N GLY A 168 -1.59 5.32 -6.42
CA GLY A 168 -2.71 6.13 -6.86
C GLY A 168 -3.30 7.05 -5.79
N ALA A 169 -3.04 6.78 -4.51
CA ALA A 169 -3.60 7.53 -3.39
C ALA A 169 -3.29 9.04 -3.45
N ASP A 170 -2.06 9.42 -3.80
CA ASP A 170 -1.64 10.82 -3.96
C ASP A 170 -2.49 11.55 -5.03
N ARG A 171 -2.73 10.89 -6.16
CA ARG A 171 -3.53 11.45 -7.24
C ARG A 171 -5.00 11.61 -6.85
N ILE A 172 -5.58 10.59 -6.21
CA ILE A 172 -6.98 10.61 -5.76
C ILE A 172 -7.21 11.77 -4.80
N VAL A 173 -6.31 11.95 -3.83
CA VAL A 173 -6.42 13.05 -2.85
C VAL A 173 -6.29 14.41 -3.52
N LYS A 174 -5.37 14.59 -4.47
CA LYS A 174 -5.20 15.84 -5.21
C LYS A 174 -6.44 16.16 -6.04
N GLU A 175 -7.02 15.19 -6.72
CA GLU A 175 -8.26 15.35 -7.48
C GLU A 175 -9.45 15.72 -6.57
N MET A 176 -9.57 15.07 -5.40
CA MET A 176 -10.63 15.36 -4.41
C MET A 176 -10.52 16.77 -3.84
N LEU A 177 -9.31 17.24 -3.59
CA LEU A 177 -9.07 18.58 -3.04
C LEU A 177 -8.99 19.66 -4.12
N GLY A 178 -8.98 19.32 -5.39
CA GLY A 178 -8.81 20.25 -6.49
C GLY A 178 -7.45 20.95 -6.47
N LEU A 179 -6.39 20.18 -6.24
CA LEU A 179 -4.98 20.60 -6.21
C LEU A 179 -4.30 20.30 -7.55
#